data_a3b5d804b644e8b684c572b9f088151c
#
_entry.id   a3b5d804b644e8b684c572b9f088151c
#
_cell.length_a   1.000
_cell.length_b   1.000
_cell.length_c   1.000
_cell.angle_alpha   90.00
_cell.angle_beta   90.00
_cell.angle_gamma   90.00
#
_symmetry.space_group_name_H-M   'P 1'
#
loop_
_entity.id
_entity.type
_entity.pdbx_description
1 polymer ?
#
loop_
_entity_poly.entity_id
_entity_poly.type
_entity_poly.pdbx_seq_one_letter_code
_entity_poly.pdbx_strand_id
1 'polypeptide(L)'
;MRLISIFSLAALALSLHAQPPTVTIDRVCYTILEQEGYSCASSPVEDPGNLNNEDIIIRKSVEYNGKEYPITRFYGYFYANEGQKICFPEGIVEIVGGAPNAVIEVVPQSVERLLQEAFHGTTLPKELYLHNVKTIGPWSFLCEGLENLRIGSSLELLGCNAFSQTLKEFVLDDGVPGVPLALTWNSLSCLSQKEFKIPYRSPLTLSDCLMEQNKSVERIVFPDIEKIEYGGANSFSNLSLTVCIYGFFFRNCSALKEIVCLGETPPEITNLELINTYPFNEATEFNITDNMDRCILKVPAGSEQAYRNDPIWGKFKTILGFENGDYTSISSISGADNNLA
;
A
#
# COMPACT_ATOMS: atom_id res chain seq x y z
N MET A 1 13.67 -14.89 -15.44
CA MET A 1 12.72 -14.00 -14.76
C MET A 1 13.51 -12.96 -13.97
N ARG A 2 13.54 -11.72 -14.42
CA ARG A 2 14.32 -10.67 -13.76
C ARG A 2 13.43 -10.02 -12.72
N LEU A 3 13.60 -10.38 -11.45
CA LEU A 3 13.14 -9.59 -10.33
C LEU A 3 13.78 -8.20 -10.47
N ILE A 4 12.96 -7.21 -10.74
CA ILE A 4 13.37 -5.82 -10.70
C ILE A 4 13.68 -5.53 -9.23
N SER A 5 14.96 -5.53 -8.92
CA SER A 5 15.49 -5.06 -7.65
C SER A 5 15.21 -3.58 -7.53
N ILE A 6 14.06 -3.22 -6.92
CA ILE A 6 13.65 -1.81 -6.67
C ILE A 6 14.39 -1.25 -5.44
N PHE A 7 15.37 -1.95 -4.90
CA PHE A 7 16.20 -1.44 -3.81
C PHE A 7 17.66 -1.26 -4.23
N SER A 8 17.91 -0.40 -5.20
CA SER A 8 19.19 0.27 -5.26
C SER A 8 19.05 1.70 -4.74
N LEU A 9 18.52 1.87 -3.53
CA LEU A 9 18.80 3.07 -2.79
C LEU A 9 19.86 2.77 -1.77
N ALA A 10 20.93 3.54 -1.90
CA ALA A 10 21.97 3.73 -0.90
C ALA A 10 22.92 2.58 -0.61
N ALA A 11 23.24 1.75 -1.59
CA ALA A 11 24.65 1.50 -1.73
C ALA A 11 25.18 2.43 -2.84
N LEU A 12 25.04 3.75 -2.65
CA LEU A 12 26.00 4.63 -3.29
C LEU A 12 27.34 4.19 -2.72
N ALA A 13 28.06 3.42 -3.51
CA ALA A 13 29.46 3.15 -3.26
C ALA A 13 30.07 4.46 -2.76
N LEU A 14 30.74 4.41 -1.64
CA LEU A 14 31.67 5.42 -1.18
C LEU A 14 32.84 5.51 -2.18
N SER A 15 32.53 5.90 -3.41
CA SER A 15 33.47 6.55 -4.26
C SER A 15 33.64 7.95 -3.67
N LEU A 16 34.85 8.44 -3.59
CA LEU A 16 35.25 9.79 -3.19
C LEU A 16 34.59 10.89 -4.09
N HIS A 17 33.28 10.97 -4.04
CA HIS A 17 32.53 12.06 -4.66
C HIS A 17 32.22 13.06 -3.57
N ALA A 18 32.46 14.30 -3.83
CA ALA A 18 32.06 15.41 -2.99
C ALA A 18 30.55 15.22 -2.63
N GLN A 19 30.18 15.45 -1.36
CA GLN A 19 28.79 15.43 -0.99
C GLN A 19 28.00 16.39 -1.90
N PRO A 20 26.78 16.03 -2.32
CA PRO A 20 25.98 16.93 -3.14
C PRO A 20 25.79 18.27 -2.41
N PRO A 21 25.85 19.39 -3.12
CA PRO A 21 25.67 20.69 -2.51
C PRO A 21 24.28 20.84 -1.90
N THR A 22 24.22 21.57 -0.80
CA THR A 22 22.98 21.85 -0.08
C THR A 22 22.76 23.34 0.04
N VAL A 23 21.49 23.75 0.00
CA VAL A 23 21.05 25.13 0.22
C VAL A 23 19.94 25.11 1.26
N THR A 24 20.06 25.91 2.31
CA THR A 24 19.00 26.05 3.30
C THR A 24 18.23 27.34 3.05
N ILE A 25 16.91 27.21 2.83
CA ILE A 25 16.00 28.34 2.61
C ILE A 25 14.75 28.09 3.45
N ASP A 26 14.34 29.10 4.20
CA ASP A 26 13.11 29.05 5.00
C ASP A 26 13.02 27.78 5.87
N ARG A 27 14.14 27.42 6.50
CA ARG A 27 14.29 26.24 7.39
C ARG A 27 14.18 24.86 6.68
N VAL A 28 14.16 24.83 5.37
CA VAL A 28 14.21 23.60 4.58
C VAL A 28 15.58 23.46 3.95
N CYS A 29 16.21 22.31 4.12
CA CYS A 29 17.47 21.98 3.46
C CYS A 29 17.17 21.34 2.10
N TYR A 30 17.74 21.89 1.06
CA TYR A 30 17.60 21.40 -0.31
C TYR A 30 18.92 20.81 -0.77
N THR A 31 18.95 19.52 -1.01
CA THR A 31 20.09 18.80 -1.56
C THR A 31 20.00 18.83 -3.08
N ILE A 32 21.00 19.41 -3.73
CA ILE A 32 21.04 19.57 -5.19
C ILE A 32 21.69 18.34 -5.82
N LEU A 33 20.96 17.65 -6.66
CA LEU A 33 21.43 16.50 -7.42
C LEU A 33 21.71 16.95 -8.87
N GLU A 34 22.86 17.61 -9.06
CA GLU A 34 23.22 18.30 -10.32
C GLU A 34 23.20 17.36 -11.53
N GLN A 35 23.73 16.14 -11.38
CA GLN A 35 23.78 15.16 -12.46
C GLN A 35 22.39 14.65 -12.86
N GLU A 36 21.48 14.60 -11.91
CA GLU A 36 20.12 14.10 -12.08
C GLU A 36 19.14 15.23 -12.47
N GLY A 37 19.56 16.48 -12.27
CA GLY A 37 18.80 17.66 -12.68
C GLY A 37 17.65 18.04 -11.77
N TYR A 38 17.58 17.50 -10.53
CA TYR A 38 16.56 17.85 -9.55
C TYR A 38 17.15 18.03 -8.14
N SER A 39 16.31 18.38 -7.18
CA SER A 39 16.68 18.52 -5.78
C SER A 39 15.70 17.81 -4.85
N CYS A 40 16.18 17.52 -3.64
CA CYS A 40 15.41 16.92 -2.56
C CYS A 40 15.23 17.91 -1.42
N ALA A 41 14.05 18.01 -0.85
CA ALA A 41 13.79 18.76 0.37
C ALA A 41 13.93 17.83 1.59
N SER A 42 14.61 18.29 2.63
CA SER A 42 14.76 17.58 3.90
C SER A 42 14.78 18.54 5.09
N SER A 43 14.69 17.99 6.30
CA SER A 43 14.90 18.78 7.51
C SER A 43 16.33 19.33 7.54
N PRO A 44 16.54 20.57 8.02
CA PRO A 44 17.89 21.06 8.29
C PRO A 44 18.53 20.21 9.39
N VAL A 45 19.80 19.92 9.22
CA VAL A 45 20.58 19.12 10.20
C VAL A 45 20.84 19.91 11.50
N GLU A 46 20.72 21.23 11.46
CA GLU A 46 21.04 22.13 12.55
C GLU A 46 19.77 22.64 13.24
N ASP A 47 19.63 22.27 14.49
CA ASP A 47 18.70 22.77 15.50
C ASP A 47 17.19 22.51 15.28
N PRO A 48 16.69 21.37 15.70
CA PRO A 48 15.25 21.10 15.74
C PRO A 48 14.51 21.96 16.81
N GLY A 49 15.21 22.73 17.64
CA GLY A 49 14.63 23.49 18.75
C GLY A 49 14.19 24.91 18.43
N ASN A 50 14.48 25.44 17.25
CA ASN A 50 14.16 26.85 16.90
C ASN A 50 13.10 26.97 15.80
N LEU A 51 12.10 26.11 15.83
CA LEU A 51 10.96 26.20 14.93
C LEU A 51 10.00 27.29 15.48
N ASN A 52 9.91 28.43 14.80
CA ASN A 52 8.75 29.29 15.00
C ASN A 52 7.49 28.55 14.52
N ASN A 53 6.31 28.97 14.94
CA ASN A 53 5.04 28.29 14.60
C ASN A 53 4.52 28.62 13.18
N GLU A 54 5.39 29.13 12.29
CA GLU A 54 4.98 29.42 10.91
C GLU A 54 4.96 28.14 10.08
N ASP A 55 4.05 28.09 9.13
CA ASP A 55 3.93 26.96 8.20
C ASP A 55 5.24 26.71 7.43
N ILE A 56 5.53 25.45 7.18
CA ILE A 56 6.70 25.02 6.44
C ILE A 56 6.29 24.87 4.97
N ILE A 57 6.82 25.76 4.13
CA ILE A 57 6.48 25.78 2.71
C ILE A 57 7.63 25.19 1.92
N ILE A 58 7.42 24.00 1.34
CA ILE A 58 8.38 23.40 0.42
C ILE A 58 8.32 24.15 -0.91
N ARG A 59 9.47 24.58 -1.42
CA ARG A 59 9.55 25.32 -2.71
C ARG A 59 9.34 24.36 -3.88
N LYS A 60 8.93 24.91 -5.02
CA LYS A 60 8.83 24.14 -6.28
C LYS A 60 10.20 23.84 -6.87
N SER A 61 11.16 24.75 -6.67
CA SER A 61 12.51 24.66 -7.19
C SER A 61 13.46 25.49 -6.35
N VAL A 62 14.75 25.25 -6.52
CA VAL A 62 15.83 26.07 -5.97
C VAL A 62 16.82 26.41 -7.07
N GLU A 63 17.37 27.62 -7.00
CA GLU A 63 18.47 28.05 -7.89
C GLU A 63 19.81 27.72 -7.25
N TYR A 64 20.70 27.12 -8.03
CA TYR A 64 22.06 26.84 -7.64
C TYR A 64 23.00 27.06 -8.85
N ASN A 65 24.06 27.85 -8.70
CA ASN A 65 25.01 28.21 -9.76
C ASN A 65 24.34 28.73 -11.05
N GLY A 66 23.28 29.55 -10.92
CA GLY A 66 22.54 30.11 -12.04
C GLY A 66 21.65 29.13 -12.81
N LYS A 67 21.43 27.94 -12.27
CA LYS A 67 20.53 26.95 -12.82
C LYS A 67 19.43 26.59 -11.81
N GLU A 68 18.21 26.43 -12.31
CA GLU A 68 17.05 26.05 -11.50
C GLU A 68 16.92 24.53 -11.43
N TYR A 69 16.69 24.00 -10.21
CA TYR A 69 16.49 22.59 -9.92
C TYR A 69 15.12 22.37 -9.31
N PRO A 70 14.21 21.64 -9.98
CA PRO A 70 12.89 21.32 -9.42
C PRO A 70 13.04 20.43 -8.20
N ILE A 71 12.14 20.60 -7.22
CA ILE A 71 12.10 19.74 -6.04
C ILE A 71 11.09 18.63 -6.32
N THR A 72 11.58 17.40 -6.41
CA THR A 72 10.78 16.23 -6.75
C THR A 72 10.66 15.23 -5.61
N ARG A 73 11.46 15.38 -4.56
CA ARG A 73 11.48 14.47 -3.43
C ARG A 73 11.45 15.20 -2.10
N PHE A 74 10.69 14.64 -1.16
CA PHE A 74 10.77 14.97 0.25
C PHE A 74 11.41 13.78 0.97
N TYR A 75 12.51 14.03 1.71
CA TYR A 75 13.34 12.97 2.24
C TYR A 75 13.73 13.19 3.68
N GLY A 76 13.56 12.13 4.51
CA GLY A 76 13.98 12.12 5.90
C GLY A 76 12.91 12.62 6.85
N TYR A 77 13.26 12.60 8.14
CA TYR A 77 12.35 13.05 9.20
C TYR A 77 12.40 14.57 9.31
N PHE A 78 11.25 15.19 9.24
CA PHE A 78 11.09 16.63 9.41
C PHE A 78 10.40 16.91 10.74
N TYR A 79 11.11 17.47 11.69
CA TYR A 79 10.53 17.81 12.99
C TYR A 79 9.71 19.08 12.89
N ALA A 80 8.41 18.97 13.18
CA ALA A 80 7.48 20.10 13.23
C ALA A 80 7.00 20.33 14.68
N ASN A 81 6.58 21.56 14.97
CA ASN A 81 5.81 21.81 16.19
C ASN A 81 4.41 21.22 16.05
N GLU A 82 3.77 20.92 17.17
CA GLU A 82 2.40 20.41 17.17
C GLU A 82 1.45 21.32 16.38
N GLY A 83 0.78 20.74 15.39
CA GLY A 83 -0.16 21.45 14.53
C GLY A 83 0.46 22.35 13.45
N GLN A 84 1.79 22.39 13.33
CA GLN A 84 2.46 23.15 12.29
C GLN A 84 2.23 22.48 10.92
N LYS A 85 1.86 23.28 9.91
CA LYS A 85 1.58 22.74 8.58
C LYS A 85 2.84 22.54 7.76
N ILE A 86 2.84 21.48 6.95
CA ILE A 86 3.78 21.31 5.85
C ILE A 86 3.00 21.39 4.53
N CYS A 87 3.38 22.37 3.70
CA CYS A 87 2.76 22.62 2.41
C CYS A 87 3.68 22.09 1.29
N PHE A 88 3.24 21.06 0.60
CA PHE A 88 3.93 20.50 -0.55
C PHE A 88 3.49 21.18 -1.85
N PRO A 89 4.42 21.53 -2.76
CA PRO A 89 4.07 21.94 -4.10
C PRO A 89 3.68 20.76 -4.98
N GLU A 90 2.91 21.00 -6.03
CA GLU A 90 2.84 20.07 -7.14
C GLU A 90 4.24 19.91 -7.79
N GLY A 91 4.55 18.66 -8.21
CA GLY A 91 5.86 18.28 -8.71
C GLY A 91 6.63 17.37 -7.76
N ILE A 92 6.22 17.26 -6.49
CA ILE A 92 6.73 16.21 -5.59
C ILE A 92 6.26 14.85 -6.10
N VAL A 93 7.20 13.97 -6.41
CA VAL A 93 6.96 12.63 -6.93
C VAL A 93 7.14 11.56 -5.86
N GLU A 94 7.98 11.85 -4.85
CA GLU A 94 8.35 10.87 -3.84
C GLU A 94 8.39 11.49 -2.44
N ILE A 95 7.79 10.79 -1.48
CA ILE A 95 7.84 11.14 -0.05
C ILE A 95 8.42 9.94 0.72
N VAL A 96 9.46 10.20 1.52
CA VAL A 96 10.18 9.21 2.33
C VAL A 96 10.44 9.78 3.70
N GLY A 97 10.14 9.00 4.75
CA GLY A 97 10.26 9.46 6.13
C GLY A 97 9.12 10.36 6.53
N GLY A 98 8.98 10.60 7.82
CA GLY A 98 7.84 11.29 8.38
C GLY A 98 8.09 12.74 8.73
N ALA A 99 7.00 13.41 9.12
CA ALA A 99 7.05 14.74 9.71
C ALA A 99 6.24 14.74 11.02
N PRO A 100 6.78 14.17 12.11
CA PRO A 100 6.08 14.07 13.37
C PRO A 100 5.51 15.41 13.84
N ASN A 101 4.27 15.38 14.32
CA ASN A 101 3.46 16.53 14.77
C ASN A 101 2.98 17.49 13.67
N ALA A 102 3.44 17.32 12.42
CA ALA A 102 2.99 18.18 11.32
C ALA A 102 1.56 17.85 10.87
N VAL A 103 0.90 18.85 10.34
CA VAL A 103 -0.38 18.73 9.62
C VAL A 103 -0.11 18.83 8.12
N ILE A 104 -0.56 17.84 7.36
CA ILE A 104 -0.52 17.86 5.90
C ILE A 104 -1.97 17.92 5.42
N GLU A 105 -2.40 19.09 4.96
CA GLU A 105 -3.78 19.30 4.50
C GLU A 105 -4.01 18.80 3.07
N VAL A 106 -2.95 18.79 2.25
CA VAL A 106 -3.01 18.39 0.83
C VAL A 106 -1.80 17.55 0.49
N VAL A 107 -2.05 16.36 -0.02
CA VAL A 107 -1.03 15.51 -0.65
C VAL A 107 -1.08 15.79 -2.16
N PRO A 108 0.04 16.23 -2.79
CA PRO A 108 0.05 16.55 -4.21
C PRO A 108 -0.36 15.37 -5.10
N GLN A 109 -1.11 15.66 -6.15
CA GLN A 109 -1.50 14.62 -7.12
C GLN A 109 -0.33 14.11 -7.98
N SER A 110 0.79 14.84 -7.99
CA SER A 110 2.04 14.40 -8.62
C SER A 110 2.77 13.27 -7.89
N VAL A 111 2.36 12.93 -6.66
CA VAL A 111 3.00 11.87 -5.86
C VAL A 111 2.75 10.51 -6.48
N GLU A 112 3.83 9.82 -6.84
CA GLU A 112 3.82 8.46 -7.36
C GLU A 112 4.33 7.43 -6.34
N ARG A 113 5.19 7.85 -5.42
CA ARG A 113 5.82 6.95 -4.44
C ARG A 113 5.74 7.50 -3.03
N LEU A 114 5.07 6.75 -2.18
CA LEU A 114 5.11 6.89 -0.74
C LEU A 114 5.99 5.75 -0.21
N LEU A 115 7.20 6.05 0.20
CA LEU A 115 8.14 5.04 0.65
C LEU A 115 8.04 4.85 2.17
N GLN A 116 9.02 4.17 2.75
CA GLN A 116 8.98 3.83 4.17
C GLN A 116 8.67 5.06 5.04
N GLU A 117 7.64 4.92 5.88
CA GLU A 117 7.26 5.92 6.89
C GLU A 117 6.87 7.31 6.32
N ALA A 118 6.39 7.39 5.07
CA ALA A 118 6.15 8.64 4.36
C ALA A 118 5.30 9.67 5.12
N PHE A 119 4.37 9.23 5.96
CA PHE A 119 3.53 10.09 6.80
C PHE A 119 3.64 9.76 8.29
N HIS A 120 4.79 9.26 8.73
CA HIS A 120 4.97 8.89 10.13
C HIS A 120 4.78 10.09 11.06
N GLY A 121 3.86 9.93 12.04
CA GLY A 121 3.56 10.93 13.06
C GLY A 121 2.86 12.20 12.57
N THR A 122 2.41 12.23 11.30
CA THR A 122 1.68 13.38 10.74
C THR A 122 0.18 13.28 11.00
N THR A 123 -0.51 14.41 10.93
CA THR A 123 -1.98 14.46 10.82
C THR A 123 -2.36 14.67 9.36
N LEU A 124 -3.16 13.75 8.81
CA LEU A 124 -3.68 13.81 7.45
C LEU A 124 -5.16 14.21 7.42
N PRO A 125 -5.69 14.64 6.24
CA PRO A 125 -7.12 14.80 6.04
C PRO A 125 -7.89 13.51 6.35
N LYS A 126 -9.13 13.65 6.77
CA LYS A 126 -10.00 12.49 7.04
C LYS A 126 -10.24 11.62 5.81
N GLU A 127 -10.27 12.23 4.65
CA GLU A 127 -10.48 11.61 3.36
C GLU A 127 -9.31 11.91 2.44
N LEU A 128 -8.75 10.90 1.80
CA LEU A 128 -7.62 11.03 0.90
C LEU A 128 -7.82 10.15 -0.33
N TYR A 129 -7.66 10.76 -1.50
CA TYR A 129 -7.62 10.04 -2.77
C TYR A 129 -6.25 10.21 -3.44
N LEU A 130 -5.52 9.12 -3.56
CA LEU A 130 -4.19 9.06 -4.18
C LEU A 130 -4.30 8.47 -5.58
N HIS A 131 -4.51 9.33 -6.55
CA HIS A 131 -4.86 8.93 -7.92
C HIS A 131 -3.68 8.26 -8.66
N ASN A 132 -2.47 8.83 -8.52
CA ASN A 132 -1.30 8.47 -9.33
C ASN A 132 -0.26 7.63 -8.58
N VAL A 133 -0.54 7.24 -7.34
CA VAL A 133 0.42 6.50 -6.52
C VAL A 133 0.60 5.08 -7.07
N LYS A 134 1.87 4.74 -7.34
CA LYS A 134 2.31 3.42 -7.83
C LYS A 134 2.85 2.55 -6.70
N THR A 135 3.46 3.18 -5.70
CA THR A 135 4.11 2.44 -4.61
C THR A 135 3.75 3.04 -3.26
N ILE A 136 3.29 2.20 -2.35
CA ILE A 136 3.14 2.50 -0.94
C ILE A 136 4.05 1.55 -0.18
N GLY A 137 5.07 2.10 0.47
CA GLY A 137 6.05 1.35 1.25
C GLY A 137 5.53 0.94 2.63
N PRO A 138 6.33 0.20 3.41
CA PRO A 138 5.96 -0.20 4.75
C PRO A 138 5.83 1.02 5.67
N TRP A 139 4.85 0.93 6.60
CA TRP A 139 4.57 1.95 7.62
C TRP A 139 4.32 3.36 7.07
N SER A 140 3.96 3.49 5.80
CA SER A 140 3.78 4.80 5.15
C SER A 140 2.69 5.65 5.78
N PHE A 141 1.66 5.04 6.36
CA PHE A 141 0.54 5.72 7.00
C PHE A 141 0.51 5.49 8.52
N LEU A 142 1.66 5.63 9.19
CA LEU A 142 1.72 5.76 10.65
C LEU A 142 1.32 7.18 11.07
N CYS A 143 0.11 7.59 10.74
CA CYS A 143 -0.40 8.95 10.82
C CYS A 143 -1.68 9.01 11.65
N GLU A 144 -2.19 10.21 11.88
CA GLU A 144 -3.46 10.49 12.53
C GLU A 144 -4.45 11.13 11.56
N GLY A 145 -5.72 11.16 11.92
CA GLY A 145 -6.78 11.87 11.21
C GLY A 145 -7.40 11.14 10.02
N LEU A 146 -6.66 10.31 9.30
CA LEU A 146 -7.15 9.62 8.11
C LEU A 146 -8.18 8.56 8.49
N GLU A 147 -9.38 8.65 7.91
CA GLU A 147 -10.48 7.72 8.11
C GLU A 147 -10.82 6.93 6.84
N ASN A 148 -10.79 7.59 5.69
CA ASN A 148 -11.18 7.03 4.39
C ASN A 148 -10.04 7.22 3.38
N LEU A 149 -9.62 6.15 2.75
CA LEU A 149 -8.53 6.17 1.78
C LEU A 149 -8.95 5.46 0.50
N ARG A 150 -8.78 6.13 -0.63
CA ARG A 150 -8.92 5.54 -1.95
C ARG A 150 -7.61 5.64 -2.71
N ILE A 151 -7.21 4.54 -3.35
CA ILE A 151 -6.00 4.47 -4.17
C ILE A 151 -6.41 4.16 -5.61
N GLY A 152 -5.87 4.93 -6.54
CA GLY A 152 -6.16 4.80 -7.96
C GLY A 152 -5.60 3.52 -8.59
N SER A 153 -5.96 3.32 -9.84
CA SER A 153 -5.63 2.14 -10.64
C SER A 153 -4.14 1.99 -10.97
N SER A 154 -3.33 3.01 -10.69
CA SER A 154 -1.88 3.01 -10.93
C SER A 154 -1.08 2.24 -9.87
N LEU A 155 -1.69 1.84 -8.75
CA LEU A 155 -0.98 1.14 -7.70
C LEU A 155 -0.43 -0.21 -8.17
N GLU A 156 0.88 -0.38 -8.02
CA GLU A 156 1.62 -1.61 -8.33
C GLU A 156 2.01 -2.36 -7.06
N LEU A 157 2.10 -1.65 -5.93
CA LEU A 157 2.62 -2.19 -4.68
C LEU A 157 2.02 -1.55 -3.45
N LEU A 158 1.46 -2.37 -2.56
CA LEU A 158 1.11 -2.02 -1.20
C LEU A 158 1.99 -2.78 -0.21
N GLY A 159 2.85 -2.04 0.48
CA GLY A 159 3.86 -2.56 1.41
C GLY A 159 3.27 -3.10 2.71
N CYS A 160 4.07 -3.89 3.41
CA CYS A 160 3.68 -4.52 4.66
C CYS A 160 3.42 -3.48 5.77
N ASN A 161 2.40 -3.74 6.59
CA ASN A 161 2.03 -2.84 7.69
C ASN A 161 1.94 -1.37 7.26
N ALA A 162 1.43 -1.10 6.05
CA ALA A 162 1.39 0.26 5.52
C ALA A 162 0.61 1.23 6.43
N PHE A 163 -0.32 0.72 7.23
CA PHE A 163 -1.22 1.51 8.08
C PHE A 163 -1.06 1.15 9.54
N SER A 164 -1.11 2.16 10.44
CA SER A 164 -1.13 1.98 11.90
C SER A 164 -2.50 2.15 12.52
N GLN A 165 -3.37 2.92 11.85
CA GLN A 165 -4.72 3.18 12.32
C GLN A 165 -5.74 2.34 11.58
N THR A 166 -6.90 2.23 12.20
CA THR A 166 -8.05 1.58 11.59
C THR A 166 -8.71 2.52 10.58
N LEU A 167 -8.72 2.12 9.32
CA LEU A 167 -9.47 2.81 8.27
C LEU A 167 -10.93 2.38 8.30
N LYS A 168 -11.84 3.37 8.23
CA LYS A 168 -13.29 3.12 8.11
C LYS A 168 -13.64 2.60 6.73
N GLU A 169 -13.02 3.20 5.72
CA GLU A 169 -13.16 2.79 4.32
C GLU A 169 -11.80 2.80 3.62
N PHE A 170 -11.51 1.72 2.92
CA PHE A 170 -10.33 1.59 2.08
C PHE A 170 -10.73 0.98 0.74
N VAL A 171 -10.44 1.69 -0.34
CA VAL A 171 -10.78 1.29 -1.70
C VAL A 171 -9.54 1.28 -2.57
N LEU A 172 -9.36 0.17 -3.27
CA LEU A 172 -8.39 0.05 -4.37
C LEU A 172 -9.18 0.01 -5.69
N ASP A 173 -8.88 0.94 -6.59
CA ASP A 173 -9.54 0.96 -7.89
C ASP A 173 -9.10 -0.23 -8.75
N ASP A 174 -10.03 -0.77 -9.55
CA ASP A 174 -9.70 -1.78 -10.55
C ASP A 174 -8.68 -1.22 -11.54
N GLY A 175 -7.72 -2.05 -11.94
CA GLY A 175 -6.69 -1.66 -12.88
C GLY A 175 -6.99 -2.04 -14.32
N VAL A 176 -6.06 -1.71 -15.19
CA VAL A 176 -6.06 -2.15 -16.57
C VAL A 176 -5.18 -3.41 -16.72
N PRO A 177 -5.44 -4.30 -17.67
CA PRO A 177 -4.60 -5.45 -17.95
C PRO A 177 -3.14 -5.03 -18.18
N GLY A 178 -2.20 -5.78 -17.58
CA GLY A 178 -0.76 -5.53 -17.70
C GLY A 178 -0.17 -4.63 -16.62
N VAL A 179 -0.97 -3.99 -15.77
CA VAL A 179 -0.49 -3.30 -14.57
C VAL A 179 -0.55 -4.27 -13.39
N PRO A 180 0.61 -4.70 -12.87
CA PRO A 180 0.67 -5.63 -11.75
C PRO A 180 0.19 -4.97 -10.46
N LEU A 181 -0.26 -5.79 -9.51
CA LEU A 181 -0.45 -5.35 -8.12
C LEU A 181 0.09 -6.42 -7.18
N ALA A 182 0.95 -6.01 -6.26
CA ALA A 182 1.37 -6.82 -5.15
C ALA A 182 0.83 -6.25 -3.83
N LEU A 183 0.02 -7.04 -3.13
CA LEU A 183 -0.41 -6.78 -1.76
C LEU A 183 0.43 -7.65 -0.83
N THR A 184 1.19 -7.00 0.04
CA THR A 184 2.19 -7.72 0.83
C THR A 184 1.70 -8.06 2.24
N TRP A 185 2.53 -8.75 3.02
CA TRP A 185 2.21 -9.24 4.35
C TRP A 185 1.56 -8.14 5.23
N ASN A 186 0.42 -8.48 5.82
CA ASN A 186 -0.32 -7.64 6.77
C ASN A 186 -0.68 -6.23 6.25
N SER A 187 -0.73 -6.05 4.94
CA SER A 187 -1.02 -4.74 4.33
C SER A 187 -2.48 -4.30 4.50
N LEU A 188 -3.40 -5.22 4.79
CA LEU A 188 -4.83 -4.96 4.93
C LEU A 188 -5.41 -5.27 6.32
N SER A 189 -4.57 -5.44 7.35
CA SER A 189 -5.03 -5.79 8.70
C SER A 189 -5.83 -4.69 9.39
N CYS A 190 -5.60 -3.44 9.02
CA CYS A 190 -6.20 -2.24 9.63
C CYS A 190 -7.66 -1.96 9.21
N LEU A 191 -8.23 -2.73 8.29
CA LEU A 191 -9.55 -2.43 7.73
C LEU A 191 -10.66 -2.67 8.77
N SER A 192 -11.59 -1.71 8.91
CA SER A 192 -12.79 -1.86 9.76
C SER A 192 -14.09 -2.00 8.97
N GLN A 193 -14.04 -1.83 7.67
CA GLN A 193 -15.18 -2.08 6.78
C GLN A 193 -15.64 -3.54 6.81
N LYS A 194 -16.90 -3.77 6.51
CA LYS A 194 -17.48 -5.13 6.53
C LYS A 194 -17.19 -5.95 5.29
N GLU A 195 -16.96 -5.29 4.19
CA GLU A 195 -16.64 -5.91 2.90
C GLU A 195 -15.37 -5.29 2.33
N PHE A 196 -14.49 -6.13 1.81
CA PHE A 196 -13.34 -5.68 1.03
C PHE A 196 -13.31 -6.36 -0.33
N LYS A 197 -13.30 -5.55 -1.38
CA LYS A 197 -13.16 -6.00 -2.75
C LYS A 197 -11.69 -5.95 -3.16
N ILE A 198 -11.13 -7.11 -3.50
CA ILE A 198 -9.81 -7.19 -4.14
C ILE A 198 -9.95 -6.64 -5.56
N PRO A 199 -9.12 -5.67 -5.97
CA PRO A 199 -9.26 -5.06 -7.29
C PRO A 199 -8.84 -6.03 -8.39
N TYR A 200 -9.45 -5.89 -9.56
CA TYR A 200 -8.97 -6.62 -10.73
C TYR A 200 -7.57 -6.15 -11.12
N ARG A 201 -6.62 -7.08 -11.21
CA ARG A 201 -5.24 -6.86 -11.67
C ARG A 201 -4.72 -8.12 -12.38
N SER A 202 -3.85 -7.93 -13.33
CA SER A 202 -3.19 -9.05 -14.00
C SER A 202 -1.76 -8.62 -14.40
N PRO A 203 -0.72 -9.11 -13.72
CA PRO A 203 -0.75 -10.08 -12.62
C PRO A 203 -1.20 -9.49 -11.26
N LEU A 204 -1.80 -10.33 -10.43
CA LEU A 204 -2.14 -10.05 -9.04
C LEU A 204 -1.30 -10.96 -8.13
N THR A 205 -0.53 -10.37 -7.23
CA THR A 205 0.26 -11.10 -6.23
C THR A 205 -0.28 -10.81 -4.83
N LEU A 206 -0.65 -11.85 -4.10
CA LEU A 206 -1.08 -11.78 -2.71
C LEU A 206 -0.08 -12.52 -1.83
N SER A 207 0.45 -11.83 -0.82
CA SER A 207 1.39 -12.45 0.13
C SER A 207 0.68 -13.22 1.23
N ASP A 208 1.47 -13.99 1.97
CA ASP A 208 1.03 -14.65 3.19
C ASP A 208 0.48 -13.66 4.21
N CYS A 209 -0.55 -14.04 4.95
CA CYS A 209 -1.14 -13.24 6.02
C CYS A 209 -1.50 -11.79 5.61
N LEU A 210 -2.08 -11.63 4.43
CA LEU A 210 -2.45 -10.33 3.87
C LEU A 210 -3.29 -9.46 4.82
N MET A 211 -4.15 -10.10 5.62
CA MET A 211 -5.09 -9.47 6.55
C MET A 211 -5.08 -10.19 7.91
N GLU A 212 -3.89 -10.36 8.48
CA GLU A 212 -3.76 -11.14 9.72
C GLU A 212 -4.50 -10.48 10.88
N GLN A 213 -5.24 -11.29 11.65
CA GLN A 213 -5.98 -10.88 12.86
C GLN A 213 -7.04 -9.79 12.65
N ASN A 214 -7.49 -9.57 11.42
CA ASN A 214 -8.59 -8.63 11.17
C ASN A 214 -9.88 -9.13 11.83
N LYS A 215 -10.55 -8.24 12.58
CA LYS A 215 -11.74 -8.53 13.38
C LYS A 215 -13.01 -7.87 12.84
N SER A 216 -12.95 -7.25 11.69
CA SER A 216 -14.02 -6.40 11.16
C SER A 216 -14.57 -6.87 9.84
N VAL A 217 -13.70 -7.28 8.92
CA VAL A 217 -14.09 -7.69 7.57
C VAL A 217 -14.83 -9.01 7.64
N GLU A 218 -16.09 -8.99 7.20
CA GLU A 218 -16.97 -10.14 7.18
C GLU A 218 -17.03 -10.82 5.82
N ARG A 219 -16.71 -10.07 4.74
CA ARG A 219 -16.76 -10.54 3.37
C ARG A 219 -15.56 -10.06 2.57
N ILE A 220 -14.98 -10.96 1.78
CA ILE A 220 -13.93 -10.65 0.79
C ILE A 220 -14.43 -11.06 -0.58
N VAL A 221 -14.25 -10.17 -1.57
CA VAL A 221 -14.68 -10.39 -2.93
C VAL A 221 -13.46 -10.46 -3.84
N PHE A 222 -13.28 -11.58 -4.51
CA PHE A 222 -12.31 -11.75 -5.58
C PHE A 222 -12.93 -11.40 -6.92
N PRO A 223 -12.25 -10.63 -7.78
CA PRO A 223 -12.71 -10.36 -9.14
C PRO A 223 -12.70 -11.63 -9.98
N ASP A 224 -13.31 -11.56 -11.17
CA ASP A 224 -13.14 -12.59 -12.19
C ASP A 224 -11.71 -12.51 -12.73
N ILE A 225 -10.85 -13.40 -12.23
CA ILE A 225 -9.40 -13.44 -12.53
C ILE A 225 -8.97 -14.89 -12.72
N GLU A 226 -8.14 -15.13 -13.73
CA GLU A 226 -7.68 -16.49 -14.04
C GLU A 226 -6.62 -16.98 -13.04
N LYS A 227 -5.77 -16.07 -12.53
CA LYS A 227 -4.58 -16.44 -11.78
C LYS A 227 -4.25 -15.46 -10.67
N ILE A 228 -3.88 -16.00 -9.51
CA ILE A 228 -3.32 -15.26 -8.39
C ILE A 228 -1.94 -15.83 -8.05
N GLU A 229 -0.93 -15.00 -7.98
CA GLU A 229 0.41 -15.39 -7.56
C GLU A 229 0.53 -15.33 -6.04
N TYR A 230 0.89 -16.44 -5.41
CA TYR A 230 1.24 -16.43 -4.00
C TYR A 230 2.62 -15.78 -3.82
N GLY A 231 2.69 -14.71 -3.08
CA GLY A 231 3.89 -13.92 -2.87
C GLY A 231 4.78 -14.40 -1.72
N GLY A 232 4.39 -15.47 -1.03
CA GLY A 232 5.09 -15.90 0.17
C GLY A 232 5.12 -14.84 1.26
N ALA A 233 6.13 -14.87 2.10
CA ALA A 233 6.36 -13.85 3.13
C ALA A 233 7.07 -12.61 2.57
N ASN A 234 6.85 -12.24 1.33
CA ASN A 234 7.44 -11.06 0.71
C ASN A 234 7.10 -9.80 1.51
N SER A 235 7.87 -9.61 2.56
CA SER A 235 7.99 -8.32 3.19
C SER A 235 9.01 -7.53 2.38
N PHE A 236 8.74 -6.27 2.11
CA PHE A 236 9.69 -5.31 1.55
C PHE A 236 10.86 -5.05 2.48
N SER A 237 11.31 -6.00 3.22
CA SER A 237 12.33 -5.76 4.19
C SER A 237 13.61 -6.44 3.79
N ASN A 238 14.60 -5.61 3.43
CA ASN A 238 15.96 -5.86 3.86
C ASN A 238 16.10 -5.88 5.41
N LEU A 239 14.99 -5.74 6.12
CA LEU A 239 14.90 -6.00 7.55
C LEU A 239 14.92 -7.53 7.68
N SER A 240 15.94 -8.05 8.32
CA SER A 240 16.08 -9.46 8.68
C SER A 240 15.05 -9.88 9.74
N LEU A 241 13.80 -9.53 9.52
CA LEU A 241 12.71 -10.05 10.32
C LEU A 241 12.53 -11.50 9.90
N THR A 242 12.65 -12.37 10.86
CA THR A 242 12.32 -13.78 10.76
C THR A 242 10.82 -13.89 10.54
N VAL A 243 10.38 -13.83 9.28
CA VAL A 243 8.96 -13.94 8.95
C VAL A 243 8.64 -15.42 8.80
N CYS A 244 7.70 -15.90 9.63
CA CYS A 244 7.15 -17.24 9.47
C CYS A 244 6.19 -17.25 8.30
N ILE A 245 6.22 -18.31 7.49
CA ILE A 245 5.18 -18.58 6.51
C ILE A 245 4.13 -19.48 7.16
N TYR A 246 2.88 -19.07 7.07
CA TYR A 246 1.74 -19.79 7.62
C TYR A 246 0.90 -20.48 6.54
N GLY A 247 1.04 -20.09 5.28
CA GLY A 247 0.32 -20.67 4.15
C GLY A 247 -1.14 -20.22 4.05
N PHE A 248 -1.46 -18.96 4.39
CA PHE A 248 -2.82 -18.42 4.31
C PHE A 248 -2.82 -17.00 3.74
N PHE A 249 -3.79 -16.65 2.90
CA PHE A 249 -4.05 -15.24 2.62
C PHE A 249 -4.70 -14.53 3.83
N PHE A 250 -5.69 -15.17 4.45
CA PHE A 250 -6.48 -14.60 5.55
C PHE A 250 -6.38 -15.48 6.79
N ARG A 251 -5.40 -15.17 7.65
CA ARG A 251 -5.16 -15.89 8.89
C ARG A 251 -5.78 -15.17 10.07
N ASN A 252 -6.42 -15.93 10.96
CA ASN A 252 -7.02 -15.39 12.20
C ASN A 252 -8.05 -14.25 11.97
N CYS A 253 -8.70 -14.22 10.81
CA CYS A 253 -9.73 -13.25 10.46
C CYS A 253 -11.05 -13.69 11.11
N SER A 254 -11.23 -13.38 12.41
CA SER A 254 -12.33 -13.94 13.22
C SER A 254 -13.73 -13.52 12.80
N ALA A 255 -13.86 -12.38 12.12
CA ALA A 255 -15.12 -11.87 11.59
C ALA A 255 -15.49 -12.42 10.21
N LEU A 256 -14.52 -13.03 9.48
CA LEU A 256 -14.72 -13.47 8.10
C LEU A 256 -15.74 -14.61 8.03
N LYS A 257 -16.81 -14.38 7.29
CA LYS A 257 -17.96 -15.29 7.10
C LYS A 257 -18.09 -15.77 5.66
N GLU A 258 -17.72 -14.92 4.71
CA GLU A 258 -17.92 -15.18 3.28
C GLU A 258 -16.70 -14.79 2.46
N ILE A 259 -16.38 -15.65 1.50
CA ILE A 259 -15.51 -15.33 0.37
C ILE A 259 -16.34 -15.47 -0.89
N VAL A 260 -16.33 -14.47 -1.75
CA VAL A 260 -17.07 -14.43 -3.01
C VAL A 260 -16.07 -14.41 -4.15
N CYS A 261 -16.19 -15.34 -5.08
CA CYS A 261 -15.45 -15.32 -6.34
C CYS A 261 -16.41 -14.97 -7.47
N LEU A 262 -16.08 -13.97 -8.27
CA LEU A 262 -16.94 -13.52 -9.37
C LEU A 262 -16.73 -14.30 -10.67
N GLY A 263 -15.62 -15.08 -10.77
CA GLY A 263 -15.33 -15.93 -11.92
C GLY A 263 -16.10 -17.25 -11.90
N GLU A 264 -16.47 -17.73 -13.07
CA GLU A 264 -17.11 -19.05 -13.24
C GLU A 264 -16.12 -20.21 -13.00
N THR A 265 -14.83 -19.94 -13.10
CA THR A 265 -13.76 -20.88 -12.82
C THR A 265 -12.94 -20.41 -11.61
N PRO A 266 -12.48 -21.33 -10.73
CA PRO A 266 -11.62 -20.96 -9.63
C PRO A 266 -10.30 -20.37 -10.16
N PRO A 267 -9.83 -19.22 -9.61
CA PRO A 267 -8.52 -18.70 -9.98
C PRO A 267 -7.42 -19.66 -9.57
N GLU A 268 -6.48 -19.91 -10.48
CA GLU A 268 -5.29 -20.72 -10.21
C GLU A 268 -4.39 -20.01 -9.20
N ILE A 269 -4.02 -20.68 -8.11
CA ILE A 269 -3.02 -20.16 -7.16
C ILE A 269 -1.66 -20.74 -7.53
N THR A 270 -0.72 -19.89 -7.86
CA THR A 270 0.63 -20.28 -8.31
C THR A 270 1.72 -19.89 -7.31
N ASN A 271 2.98 -20.31 -7.57
CA ASN A 271 4.15 -20.04 -6.73
C ASN A 271 4.06 -20.69 -5.33
N LEU A 272 3.27 -21.74 -5.16
CA LEU A 272 3.08 -22.42 -3.87
C LEU A 272 4.36 -23.09 -3.34
N GLU A 273 5.36 -23.31 -4.19
CA GLU A 273 6.69 -23.76 -3.78
C GLU A 273 7.37 -22.81 -2.80
N LEU A 274 6.98 -21.54 -2.78
CA LEU A 274 7.48 -20.54 -1.83
C LEU A 274 7.19 -20.92 -0.38
N ILE A 275 6.14 -21.70 -0.12
CA ILE A 275 5.83 -22.21 1.22
C ILE A 275 7.03 -22.96 1.82
N ASN A 276 7.78 -23.69 1.00
CA ASN A 276 8.88 -24.53 1.44
C ASN A 276 10.26 -23.84 1.39
N THR A 277 10.33 -22.58 0.97
CA THR A 277 11.63 -21.91 0.75
C THR A 277 12.17 -21.17 1.97
N TYR A 278 11.38 -20.97 3.00
CA TYR A 278 11.78 -20.20 4.18
C TYR A 278 12.14 -21.10 5.37
N PRO A 279 13.20 -20.75 6.13
CA PRO A 279 13.71 -21.57 7.22
C PRO A 279 12.76 -21.68 8.43
N PHE A 280 11.80 -20.77 8.56
CA PHE A 280 10.81 -20.74 9.64
C PHE A 280 9.41 -20.95 9.04
N ASN A 281 9.20 -22.13 8.49
CA ASN A 281 7.94 -22.49 7.87
C ASN A 281 7.08 -23.29 8.87
N GLU A 282 5.92 -22.73 9.24
CA GLU A 282 4.88 -23.45 10.02
C GLU A 282 3.81 -24.06 9.11
N ALA A 283 3.82 -23.72 7.83
CA ALA A 283 2.85 -24.23 6.87
C ALA A 283 3.28 -25.60 6.31
N THR A 284 2.34 -26.52 6.31
CA THR A 284 2.49 -27.80 5.60
C THR A 284 1.75 -27.81 4.26
N GLU A 285 0.82 -26.88 4.09
CA GLU A 285 0.00 -26.70 2.89
C GLU A 285 -0.51 -25.26 2.82
N PHE A 286 -1.02 -24.89 1.65
CA PHE A 286 -1.68 -23.59 1.44
C PHE A 286 -3.19 -23.71 1.59
N ASN A 287 -3.79 -22.70 2.21
CA ASN A 287 -5.24 -22.51 2.29
C ASN A 287 -5.60 -21.03 2.11
N ILE A 288 -6.80 -20.74 1.64
CA ILE A 288 -7.27 -19.35 1.50
C ILE A 288 -7.42 -18.69 2.87
N THR A 289 -7.98 -19.39 3.83
CA THR A 289 -8.15 -18.94 5.22
C THR A 289 -8.07 -20.13 6.16
N ASP A 290 -7.74 -19.88 7.42
CA ASP A 290 -7.80 -20.90 8.51
C ASP A 290 -9.23 -21.24 8.95
N ASN A 291 -10.25 -20.55 8.42
CA ASN A 291 -11.66 -20.72 8.78
C ASN A 291 -12.51 -21.41 7.68
N MET A 292 -11.90 -22.24 6.81
CA MET A 292 -12.61 -22.85 5.66
C MET A 292 -13.82 -23.70 6.04
N ASP A 293 -13.86 -24.23 7.26
CA ASP A 293 -15.01 -24.99 7.77
C ASP A 293 -16.23 -24.12 8.06
N ARG A 294 -16.04 -22.86 8.41
CA ARG A 294 -17.11 -21.92 8.83
C ARG A 294 -17.37 -20.83 7.81
N CYS A 295 -16.38 -20.51 6.99
CA CYS A 295 -16.50 -19.53 5.95
C CYS A 295 -17.22 -20.13 4.74
N ILE A 296 -18.17 -19.40 4.19
CA ILE A 296 -18.93 -19.81 3.00
C ILE A 296 -18.18 -19.28 1.77
N LEU A 297 -17.90 -20.16 0.81
CA LEU A 297 -17.46 -19.77 -0.52
C LEU A 297 -18.70 -19.58 -1.39
N LYS A 298 -18.86 -18.38 -1.93
CA LYS A 298 -19.91 -18.04 -2.90
C LYS A 298 -19.31 -17.90 -4.30
N VAL A 299 -19.94 -18.53 -5.27
CA VAL A 299 -19.49 -18.59 -6.66
C VAL A 299 -20.68 -18.39 -7.59
N PRO A 300 -20.51 -18.04 -8.88
CA PRO A 300 -21.61 -17.96 -9.84
C PRO A 300 -22.39 -19.27 -9.87
N ALA A 301 -23.72 -19.18 -9.98
CA ALA A 301 -24.60 -20.34 -10.05
C ALA A 301 -24.22 -21.27 -11.22
N GLY A 302 -24.08 -22.56 -10.93
CA GLY A 302 -23.58 -23.55 -11.88
C GLY A 302 -22.07 -23.80 -11.85
N SER A 303 -21.31 -22.95 -11.16
CA SER A 303 -19.85 -23.09 -11.04
C SER A 303 -19.43 -23.88 -9.81
N GLU A 304 -20.34 -24.26 -8.91
CA GLU A 304 -20.03 -24.90 -7.62
C GLU A 304 -19.19 -26.17 -7.77
N GLN A 305 -19.48 -26.94 -8.85
CA GLN A 305 -18.73 -28.18 -9.07
C GLN A 305 -17.29 -27.93 -9.55
N ALA A 306 -17.06 -26.87 -10.33
CA ALA A 306 -15.71 -26.48 -10.74
C ALA A 306 -14.85 -26.11 -9.52
N TYR A 307 -15.40 -25.31 -8.61
CA TYR A 307 -14.74 -24.95 -7.36
C TYR A 307 -14.53 -26.13 -6.42
N ARG A 308 -15.51 -27.06 -6.31
CA ARG A 308 -15.34 -28.30 -5.49
C ARG A 308 -14.22 -29.19 -5.98
N ASN A 309 -13.97 -29.23 -7.28
CA ASN A 309 -12.93 -30.07 -7.88
C ASN A 309 -11.54 -29.45 -7.76
N ASP A 310 -11.44 -28.19 -7.41
CA ASP A 310 -10.16 -27.51 -7.25
C ASP A 310 -9.48 -27.91 -5.93
N PRO A 311 -8.16 -28.20 -5.91
CA PRO A 311 -7.46 -28.71 -4.74
C PRO A 311 -7.35 -27.69 -3.59
N ILE A 312 -7.49 -26.40 -3.85
CA ILE A 312 -7.42 -25.32 -2.85
C ILE A 312 -8.84 -24.84 -2.52
N TRP A 313 -9.58 -24.37 -3.50
CA TRP A 313 -10.93 -23.84 -3.31
C TRP A 313 -11.94 -24.89 -2.88
N GLY A 314 -11.75 -26.15 -3.30
CA GLY A 314 -12.59 -27.27 -2.91
C GLY A 314 -12.51 -27.67 -1.43
N LYS A 315 -11.56 -27.13 -0.67
CA LYS A 315 -11.42 -27.35 0.77
C LYS A 315 -12.50 -26.61 1.59
N PHE A 316 -13.22 -25.63 1.02
CA PHE A 316 -14.34 -25.01 1.69
C PHE A 316 -15.47 -26.02 1.92
N LYS A 317 -15.90 -26.15 3.19
CA LYS A 317 -16.98 -27.07 3.56
C LYS A 317 -18.30 -26.67 2.89
N THR A 318 -18.58 -25.40 2.77
CA THR A 318 -19.79 -24.85 2.16
C THR A 318 -19.45 -24.02 0.94
N ILE A 319 -19.92 -24.47 -0.23
CA ILE A 319 -19.83 -23.75 -1.50
C ILE A 319 -21.24 -23.56 -2.04
N LEU A 320 -21.64 -22.31 -2.26
CA LEU A 320 -22.98 -21.93 -2.71
C LEU A 320 -22.94 -21.10 -3.97
N GLY A 321 -23.84 -21.38 -4.91
CA GLY A 321 -24.07 -20.57 -6.09
C GLY A 321 -24.86 -19.30 -5.77
N PHE A 322 -24.55 -18.20 -6.45
CA PHE A 322 -25.36 -16.99 -6.48
C PHE A 322 -25.80 -16.67 -7.90
N GLU A 323 -27.03 -16.14 -8.08
CA GLU A 323 -27.50 -15.68 -9.39
C GLU A 323 -26.93 -14.31 -9.74
N ASN A 324 -26.72 -14.08 -11.02
CA ASN A 324 -26.30 -12.76 -11.53
C ASN A 324 -27.38 -11.72 -11.17
N GLY A 325 -27.08 -10.82 -10.26
CA GLY A 325 -27.99 -9.81 -9.71
C GLY A 325 -28.23 -9.91 -8.22
N ASP A 326 -28.01 -11.09 -7.60
CA ASP A 326 -28.09 -11.27 -6.14
C ASP A 326 -26.83 -10.73 -5.44
N TYR A 327 -25.75 -10.52 -6.20
CA TYR A 327 -24.55 -9.89 -5.71
C TYR A 327 -24.64 -8.36 -5.91
N THR A 328 -25.42 -7.72 -5.07
CA THR A 328 -25.29 -6.27 -4.87
C THR A 328 -24.21 -6.03 -3.84
N SER A 329 -23.08 -5.44 -4.28
CA SER A 329 -22.13 -4.89 -3.33
C SER A 329 -22.84 -3.96 -2.36
N ILE A 330 -22.56 -4.08 -1.06
CA ILE A 330 -23.11 -3.18 -0.03
C ILE A 330 -22.66 -1.73 -0.25
N SER A 331 -21.78 -1.49 -1.19
CA SER A 331 -21.22 -0.18 -1.55
C SER A 331 -21.85 0.44 -2.79
N SER A 332 -23.16 0.71 -2.77
CA SER A 332 -23.71 1.75 -3.65
C SER A 332 -24.02 3.01 -2.83
N ILE A 333 -23.04 3.54 -2.16
CA ILE A 333 -22.99 4.97 -1.82
C ILE A 333 -21.98 5.59 -2.76
N SER A 334 -22.35 5.65 -4.00
CA SER A 334 -21.69 6.49 -4.98
C SER A 334 -22.61 7.65 -5.29
N GLY A 335 -22.27 8.75 -4.86
CA GLY A 335 -22.89 10.01 -5.15
C GLY A 335 -21.96 11.14 -4.84
N ALA A 336 -20.80 11.13 -5.47
CA ALA A 336 -20.04 12.35 -5.59
C ALA A 336 -20.01 12.68 -7.08
N ASP A 337 -20.91 13.57 -7.44
CA ASP A 337 -20.99 14.19 -8.76
C ASP A 337 -19.60 14.68 -9.21
N ASN A 338 -19.24 14.26 -10.41
CA ASN A 338 -18.23 14.91 -11.25
C ASN A 338 -18.73 16.34 -11.58
N ASN A 339 -18.49 17.30 -10.70
CA ASN A 339 -18.59 18.70 -11.01
C ASN A 339 -17.67 19.50 -10.08
N LEU A 340 -16.41 19.58 -10.45
CA LEU A 340 -15.57 20.74 -10.17
C LEU A 340 -14.68 20.93 -11.39
N ALA A 341 -15.14 21.89 -12.20
CA ALA A 341 -14.38 22.49 -13.29
C ALA A 341 -13.24 23.37 -12.74
#